data_b0cc76bff56ab4e1b22046d38fd6ea49
#
_entry.id   b0cc76bff56ab4e1b22046d38fd6ea49
#
_cell.length_a   1.000
_cell.length_b   1.000
_cell.length_c   1.000
_cell.angle_alpha   90.00
_cell.angle_beta   90.00
_cell.angle_gamma   90.00
#
_symmetry.space_group_name_H-M   'P 1'
#
loop_
_entity.id
_entity.type
_entity.pdbx_description
1 polymer ?
#
loop_
_entity_poly.entity_id
_entity_poly.type
_entity_poly.pdbx_seq_one_letter_code
_entity_poly.pdbx_strand_id
1 'polypeptide(L)'
;MYAEIVSDNIKSASKVPEELIDSISKKGNVSIRILEKDKSIIYSTNKDIKEYYGDSKEDSPYIIRGNDNLERLIILNKSFELKNEIHYIQVIKDLQEENQYFHVSFIILGVLNIFTIITIIKSGSRIGKKVVDPINEMTYTIKKINVQNLDKRLNVKGSHDELRELTQTVNDMFDRIEESYENQNRFVSDASHELRTPIAVIQGYANMLYRWGKDDKEVLEEAVTAIKDESENMKELVEKLLFLARVDKKTQKIHKEEFYINKLLDEVVRETKLIDSSHNIINECNNNILIFADYKLLKQVLRIFIDNSLKFTPENGQIIIGSHINKNKIVITVEDTGSGIPKEDIPYIFDRFYRVDKARTKDKGGTGLGLSIAQWIIKEHKGSIEVKSSVNIGTKISISISAKNKD
;
A
#
# COMPACT_ATOMS: atom_id res chain seq x y z
N MET A 1 7.48 -39.05 62.22
CA MET A 1 8.71 -38.35 62.63
C MET A 1 8.72 -37.86 64.05
N TYR A 2 7.94 -36.84 64.49
CA TYR A 2 7.99 -36.35 65.86
C TYR A 2 7.61 -37.44 66.94
N ALA A 3 6.56 -38.20 66.70
CA ALA A 3 6.17 -39.29 67.56
C ALA A 3 7.26 -40.39 67.66
N GLU A 4 7.99 -40.66 66.59
CA GLU A 4 9.10 -41.61 66.61
C GLU A 4 10.28 -41.09 67.42
N ILE A 5 10.67 -39.82 67.17
CA ILE A 5 11.77 -39.20 67.92
C ILE A 5 11.48 -39.21 69.42
N VAL A 6 10.26 -38.91 69.82
CA VAL A 6 9.85 -38.93 71.21
C VAL A 6 9.82 -40.36 71.77
N SER A 7 9.28 -41.36 71.04
CA SER A 7 9.25 -42.76 71.41
C SER A 7 10.66 -43.33 71.65
N ASP A 8 11.58 -43.09 70.75
CA ASP A 8 12.93 -43.61 70.80
C ASP A 8 13.73 -42.99 71.94
N ASN A 9 13.53 -41.72 72.23
CA ASN A 9 14.16 -41.05 73.34
C ASN A 9 13.60 -41.48 74.68
N ILE A 10 12.27 -41.77 74.75
CA ILE A 10 11.67 -42.28 75.98
C ILE A 10 12.15 -43.73 76.27
N LYS A 11 12.24 -44.60 75.27
CA LYS A 11 12.74 -45.96 75.39
C LYS A 11 14.18 -46.02 75.90
N SER A 12 15.01 -45.07 75.60
CA SER A 12 16.40 -44.96 76.03
C SER A 12 16.57 -44.33 77.41
N ALA A 13 15.59 -43.61 77.90
CA ALA A 13 15.59 -42.92 79.19
C ALA A 13 14.66 -43.61 80.19
N SER A 14 15.14 -43.97 81.43
CA SER A 14 14.34 -44.61 82.48
C SER A 14 13.21 -43.70 83.06
N LYS A 15 13.08 -42.47 82.59
CA LYS A 15 12.05 -41.44 82.90
C LYS A 15 11.67 -40.68 81.69
N VAL A 16 10.44 -40.12 81.63
CA VAL A 16 9.95 -39.22 80.58
C VAL A 16 10.87 -37.97 80.55
N PRO A 17 11.56 -37.70 79.47
CA PRO A 17 12.49 -36.57 79.39
C PRO A 17 11.68 -35.28 79.03
N GLU A 18 11.06 -34.62 80.00
CA GLU A 18 10.14 -33.49 79.82
C GLU A 18 10.76 -32.35 79.05
N GLU A 19 12.00 -31.93 79.41
CA GLU A 19 12.66 -30.81 78.71
C GLU A 19 12.93 -31.09 77.15
N LEU A 20 13.22 -32.35 76.83
CA LEU A 20 13.38 -32.77 75.48
C LEU A 20 12.07 -32.75 74.70
N ILE A 21 10.99 -33.22 75.33
CA ILE A 21 9.65 -33.21 74.68
C ILE A 21 9.17 -31.79 74.46
N ASP A 22 9.40 -30.90 75.41
CA ASP A 22 9.09 -29.46 75.25
C ASP A 22 9.88 -28.82 74.18
N SER A 23 11.17 -29.15 74.01
CA SER A 23 12.00 -28.69 72.96
C SER A 23 11.50 -29.14 71.55
N ILE A 24 11.14 -30.44 71.44
CA ILE A 24 10.56 -31.01 70.24
C ILE A 24 9.22 -30.37 69.89
N SER A 25 8.35 -30.19 70.90
CA SER A 25 7.05 -29.54 70.78
C SER A 25 7.17 -28.13 70.24
N LYS A 26 8.02 -27.29 70.85
CA LYS A 26 8.30 -25.92 70.35
C LYS A 26 8.88 -25.85 68.94
N LYS A 27 9.87 -26.71 68.62
CA LYS A 27 10.49 -26.75 67.33
C LYS A 27 9.53 -27.21 66.20
N GLY A 28 8.62 -28.14 66.57
CA GLY A 28 7.65 -28.69 65.60
C GLY A 28 6.33 -27.91 65.52
N ASN A 29 6.14 -26.89 66.34
CA ASN A 29 4.83 -26.23 66.56
C ASN A 29 3.71 -27.25 66.69
N VAL A 30 3.93 -28.27 67.62
CA VAL A 30 3.00 -29.35 67.85
C VAL A 30 2.84 -29.55 69.39
N SER A 31 1.69 -29.94 69.81
CA SER A 31 1.49 -30.34 71.19
C SER A 31 1.71 -31.85 71.31
N ILE A 32 2.44 -32.28 72.33
CA ILE A 32 2.79 -33.66 72.52
C ILE A 32 2.20 -34.09 73.92
N ARG A 33 1.48 -35.21 73.93
CA ARG A 33 0.96 -35.84 75.12
C ARG A 33 1.48 -37.26 75.22
N ILE A 34 1.67 -37.68 76.50
CA ILE A 34 1.97 -39.06 76.82
C ILE A 34 0.79 -39.57 77.69
N LEU A 35 0.23 -40.64 77.19
CA LEU A 35 -0.96 -41.25 77.80
C LEU A 35 -0.64 -42.66 78.33
N GLU A 36 -1.27 -43.06 79.45
CA GLU A 36 -1.28 -44.46 79.89
C GLU A 36 -2.23 -45.30 79.04
N LYS A 37 -2.27 -46.59 79.29
CA LYS A 37 -3.17 -47.54 78.62
C LYS A 37 -4.64 -47.23 78.88
N ASP A 38 -5.01 -46.66 80.02
CA ASP A 38 -6.34 -46.17 80.32
C ASP A 38 -6.66 -44.78 79.71
N LYS A 39 -5.72 -44.21 78.94
CA LYS A 39 -5.80 -42.89 78.31
C LYS A 39 -5.64 -41.71 79.29
N SER A 40 -5.24 -41.98 80.61
CA SER A 40 -4.89 -40.90 81.52
C SER A 40 -3.63 -40.18 81.04
N ILE A 41 -3.55 -38.83 81.23
CA ILE A 41 -2.45 -38.02 80.74
C ILE A 41 -1.32 -38.07 81.80
N ILE A 42 -0.17 -38.63 81.35
CA ILE A 42 1.05 -38.62 82.18
C ILE A 42 1.75 -37.27 82.06
N TYR A 43 1.84 -36.78 80.81
CA TYR A 43 2.52 -35.55 80.51
C TYR A 43 1.88 -34.84 79.28
N SER A 44 1.84 -33.52 79.28
CA SER A 44 1.33 -32.72 78.19
C SER A 44 2.10 -31.40 78.08
N THR A 45 2.61 -31.10 76.89
CA THR A 45 3.30 -29.83 76.59
C THR A 45 2.33 -28.65 76.55
N ASN A 46 1.03 -28.91 76.29
CA ASN A 46 -0.01 -27.90 76.32
C ASN A 46 -1.19 -28.40 77.10
N LYS A 47 -1.56 -27.72 78.23
CA LYS A 47 -2.64 -28.09 79.16
C LYS A 47 -3.99 -27.57 78.64
N ASP A 48 -4.04 -26.64 77.73
CA ASP A 48 -5.26 -25.98 77.29
C ASP A 48 -6.00 -26.75 76.17
N ILE A 49 -5.36 -27.74 75.56
CA ILE A 49 -6.01 -28.59 74.58
C ILE A 49 -6.95 -29.55 75.26
N LYS A 50 -8.27 -29.44 74.94
CA LYS A 50 -9.31 -30.35 75.48
C LYS A 50 -8.95 -31.81 75.17
N GLU A 51 -9.41 -32.71 76.02
CA GLU A 51 -9.23 -34.16 75.87
C GLU A 51 -9.97 -34.62 74.59
N TYR A 52 -9.24 -34.87 73.52
CA TYR A 52 -9.81 -35.48 72.32
C TYR A 52 -9.49 -36.96 72.32
N TYR A 53 -10.47 -37.77 72.79
CA TYR A 53 -10.42 -39.21 72.67
C TYR A 53 -11.18 -39.63 71.40
N GLY A 54 -10.50 -39.77 70.30
CA GLY A 54 -11.05 -40.38 69.09
C GLY A 54 -10.68 -41.84 68.99
N ASP A 55 -11.53 -42.68 68.44
CA ASP A 55 -11.20 -44.06 68.01
C ASP A 55 -10.18 -44.00 66.88
N SER A 56 -8.96 -43.74 67.25
CA SER A 56 -7.88 -43.63 66.28
C SER A 56 -7.26 -45.00 66.00
N LYS A 57 -7.17 -45.40 64.78
CA LYS A 57 -6.25 -46.47 64.36
C LYS A 57 -4.84 -46.02 64.71
N GLU A 58 -4.13 -46.89 65.41
CA GLU A 58 -2.70 -46.67 65.69
C GLU A 58 -1.94 -46.35 64.44
N ASP A 59 -0.98 -45.44 64.56
CA ASP A 59 -0.07 -44.98 63.47
C ASP A 59 -0.69 -44.27 62.26
N SER A 60 -1.94 -43.83 62.27
CA SER A 60 -2.55 -43.08 61.21
C SER A 60 -2.98 -41.68 61.68
N PRO A 61 -2.60 -40.61 61.01
CA PRO A 61 -3.08 -39.26 61.32
C PRO A 61 -4.55 -39.12 61.03
N TYR A 62 -5.32 -38.53 61.94
CA TYR A 62 -6.72 -38.17 61.68
C TYR A 62 -6.99 -36.71 62.01
N ILE A 63 -7.99 -36.14 61.33
CA ILE A 63 -8.35 -34.72 61.48
C ILE A 63 -9.61 -34.64 62.33
N ILE A 64 -9.55 -33.90 63.45
CA ILE A 64 -10.71 -33.53 64.23
C ILE A 64 -11.08 -32.09 63.91
N ARG A 65 -12.37 -31.83 63.72
CA ARG A 65 -12.94 -30.50 63.71
C ARG A 65 -13.50 -30.17 65.06
N GLY A 66 -13.04 -29.09 65.66
CA GLY A 66 -13.61 -28.54 66.88
C GLY A 66 -15.06 -28.08 66.71
N ASN A 67 -15.75 -27.80 67.80
CA ASN A 67 -17.16 -27.38 67.77
C ASN A 67 -17.43 -26.08 67.00
N ASP A 68 -16.43 -25.23 66.84
CA ASP A 68 -16.56 -23.91 66.20
C ASP A 68 -16.15 -23.86 64.67
N ASN A 69 -16.06 -25.04 64.06
CA ASN A 69 -15.65 -25.16 62.60
C ASN A 69 -14.30 -24.49 62.19
N LEU A 70 -13.69 -23.78 63.12
CA LEU A 70 -12.41 -23.06 62.85
C LEU A 70 -11.21 -23.86 63.38
N GLU A 71 -11.41 -24.67 64.40
CA GLU A 71 -10.36 -25.52 64.99
C GLU A 71 -10.23 -26.81 64.12
N ARG A 72 -9.13 -26.99 63.47
CA ARG A 72 -8.77 -28.23 62.76
C ARG A 72 -7.48 -28.73 63.36
N LEU A 73 -7.59 -29.83 64.08
CA LEU A 73 -6.44 -30.48 64.71
C LEU A 73 -6.09 -31.74 63.92
N ILE A 74 -4.83 -31.92 63.59
CA ILE A 74 -4.32 -33.22 63.17
C ILE A 74 -3.77 -33.93 64.37
N ILE A 75 -4.27 -35.13 64.68
CA ILE A 75 -3.82 -35.94 65.74
C ILE A 75 -3.21 -37.22 65.23
N LEU A 76 -2.02 -37.55 65.71
CA LEU A 76 -1.35 -38.83 65.49
C LEU A 76 -1.10 -39.51 66.82
N ASN A 77 -1.60 -40.72 66.99
CA ASN A 77 -1.33 -41.55 68.13
C ASN A 77 -0.36 -42.66 67.78
N LYS A 78 0.67 -42.86 68.62
CA LYS A 78 1.67 -43.93 68.42
C LYS A 78 1.85 -44.63 69.73
N SER A 79 1.70 -45.99 69.80
CA SER A 79 1.97 -46.79 70.95
C SER A 79 3.48 -47.00 71.17
N PHE A 80 3.92 -47.07 72.37
CA PHE A 80 5.25 -47.49 72.72
C PHE A 80 5.22 -48.25 74.08
N GLU A 81 6.18 -49.15 74.29
CA GLU A 81 6.32 -49.95 75.47
C GLU A 81 7.33 -49.37 76.46
N LEU A 82 6.96 -49.11 77.69
CA LEU A 82 7.85 -48.64 78.74
C LEU A 82 7.61 -49.50 80.01
N LYS A 83 8.66 -50.17 80.53
CA LYS A 83 8.59 -51.02 81.72
C LYS A 83 7.55 -52.12 81.63
N ASN A 84 7.32 -52.76 80.50
CA ASN A 84 6.31 -53.78 80.17
C ASN A 84 4.85 -53.28 80.24
N GLU A 85 4.66 -51.97 80.12
CA GLU A 85 3.30 -51.36 80.04
C GLU A 85 3.22 -50.57 78.72
N ILE A 86 2.02 -50.64 78.08
CA ILE A 86 1.78 -49.92 76.84
C ILE A 86 1.34 -48.51 77.18
N HIS A 87 2.09 -47.54 76.57
CA HIS A 87 1.81 -46.11 76.62
C HIS A 87 1.57 -45.58 75.23
N TYR A 88 0.92 -44.41 75.14
CA TYR A 88 0.66 -43.75 73.81
C TYR A 88 1.30 -42.35 73.75
N ILE A 89 1.90 -42.01 72.66
CA ILE A 89 2.32 -40.68 72.37
C ILE A 89 1.28 -40.11 71.40
N GLN A 90 0.67 -39.02 71.78
CA GLN A 90 -0.27 -38.28 70.97
C GLN A 90 0.39 -36.96 70.54
N VAL A 91 0.59 -36.80 69.21
CA VAL A 91 1.09 -35.55 68.64
C VAL A 91 -0.10 -34.81 68.03
N ILE A 92 -0.32 -33.58 68.43
CA ILE A 92 -1.44 -32.74 68.03
C ILE A 92 -0.90 -31.53 67.39
N LYS A 93 -1.31 -31.29 66.12
CA LYS A 93 -0.97 -30.06 65.36
C LYS A 93 -2.24 -29.27 65.10
N ASP A 94 -2.23 -28.00 65.51
CA ASP A 94 -3.26 -27.04 65.10
C ASP A 94 -3.01 -26.53 63.70
N LEU A 95 -4.04 -26.53 62.86
CA LEU A 95 -4.03 -26.06 61.49
C LEU A 95 -4.68 -24.68 61.34
N GLN A 96 -4.99 -23.99 62.44
CA GLN A 96 -5.70 -22.72 62.38
C GLN A 96 -4.89 -21.64 61.66
N GLU A 97 -3.59 -21.56 61.96
CA GLU A 97 -2.69 -20.61 61.28
C GLU A 97 -2.59 -20.90 59.79
N GLU A 98 -2.38 -22.18 59.40
CA GLU A 98 -2.29 -22.57 58.00
C GLU A 98 -3.59 -22.26 57.24
N ASN A 99 -4.75 -22.51 57.85
CA ASN A 99 -6.04 -22.17 57.24
C ASN A 99 -6.20 -20.65 57.04
N GLN A 100 -5.75 -19.84 57.99
CA GLN A 100 -5.79 -18.39 57.87
C GLN A 100 -4.92 -17.91 56.70
N TYR A 101 -3.70 -18.43 56.54
CA TYR A 101 -2.85 -18.13 55.41
C TYR A 101 -3.50 -18.53 54.08
N PHE A 102 -4.15 -19.67 53.98
CA PHE A 102 -4.90 -20.07 52.79
C PHE A 102 -6.02 -19.10 52.47
N HIS A 103 -6.83 -18.69 53.42
CA HIS A 103 -7.90 -17.72 53.21
C HIS A 103 -7.39 -16.37 52.72
N VAL A 104 -6.34 -15.86 53.35
CA VAL A 104 -5.71 -14.60 52.93
C VAL A 104 -5.15 -14.72 51.52
N SER A 105 -4.48 -15.84 51.19
CA SER A 105 -3.95 -16.09 49.83
C SER A 105 -5.04 -16.14 48.77
N PHE A 106 -6.18 -16.80 49.07
CA PHE A 106 -7.33 -16.84 48.15
C PHE A 106 -7.94 -15.45 47.91
N ILE A 107 -8.03 -14.62 48.96
CA ILE A 107 -8.53 -13.25 48.85
C ILE A 107 -7.59 -12.42 47.95
N ILE A 108 -6.26 -12.50 48.18
CA ILE A 108 -5.26 -11.78 47.38
C ILE A 108 -5.36 -12.21 45.92
N LEU A 109 -5.42 -13.52 45.66
CA LEU A 109 -5.58 -14.03 44.27
C LEU A 109 -6.89 -13.56 43.64
N GLY A 110 -7.98 -13.51 44.39
CA GLY A 110 -9.26 -12.98 43.92
C GLY A 110 -9.18 -11.52 43.52
N VAL A 111 -8.56 -10.68 44.35
CA VAL A 111 -8.37 -9.25 44.08
C VAL A 111 -7.47 -9.03 42.86
N LEU A 112 -6.36 -9.78 42.72
CA LEU A 112 -5.49 -9.72 41.57
C LEU A 112 -6.21 -10.11 40.25
N ASN A 113 -7.04 -11.15 40.29
CA ASN A 113 -7.84 -11.56 39.15
C ASN A 113 -8.84 -10.48 38.73
N ILE A 114 -9.55 -9.87 39.65
CA ILE A 114 -10.49 -8.79 39.39
C ILE A 114 -9.73 -7.59 38.77
N PHE A 115 -8.59 -7.23 39.32
CA PHE A 115 -7.75 -6.16 38.79
C PHE A 115 -7.28 -6.42 37.37
N THR A 116 -6.83 -7.65 37.07
CA THR A 116 -6.40 -8.04 35.70
C THR A 116 -7.56 -7.99 34.71
N ILE A 117 -8.76 -8.45 35.10
CA ILE A 117 -9.97 -8.38 34.26
C ILE A 117 -10.31 -6.93 33.92
N ILE A 118 -10.29 -6.03 34.88
CA ILE A 118 -10.58 -4.61 34.71
C ILE A 118 -9.55 -3.98 33.76
N THR A 119 -8.26 -4.29 33.89
CA THR A 119 -7.20 -3.78 33.02
C THR A 119 -7.33 -4.28 31.59
N ILE A 120 -7.69 -5.56 31.39
CA ILE A 120 -7.93 -6.15 30.06
C ILE A 120 -9.12 -5.47 29.36
N ILE A 121 -10.23 -5.27 30.08
CA ILE A 121 -11.43 -4.61 29.53
C ILE A 121 -11.10 -3.16 29.10
N LYS A 122 -10.41 -2.40 29.98
CA LYS A 122 -10.01 -1.02 29.66
C LYS A 122 -9.03 -0.96 28.48
N SER A 123 -8.06 -1.88 28.40
CA SER A 123 -7.10 -1.94 27.30
C SER A 123 -7.78 -2.34 26.00
N GLY A 124 -8.66 -3.34 26.01
CA GLY A 124 -9.44 -3.77 24.84
C GLY A 124 -10.31 -2.63 24.28
N SER A 125 -10.99 -1.88 25.15
CA SER A 125 -11.77 -0.72 24.74
C SER A 125 -10.92 0.40 24.13
N ARG A 126 -9.69 0.61 24.62
CA ARG A 126 -8.76 1.60 24.02
C ARG A 126 -8.25 1.18 22.65
N ILE A 127 -7.93 -0.09 22.46
CA ILE A 127 -7.51 -0.65 21.17
C ILE A 127 -8.67 -0.54 20.15
N GLY A 128 -9.88 -0.92 20.55
CA GLY A 128 -11.07 -0.78 19.71
C GLY A 128 -11.22 0.64 19.18
N LYS A 129 -11.23 1.64 20.05
CA LYS A 129 -11.40 3.05 19.68
C LYS A 129 -10.23 3.61 18.85
N LYS A 130 -8.99 3.18 19.10
CA LYS A 130 -7.80 3.73 18.45
C LYS A 130 -7.44 3.05 17.13
N VAL A 131 -7.84 1.80 16.93
CA VAL A 131 -7.46 1.03 15.75
C VAL A 131 -8.68 0.55 14.96
N VAL A 132 -9.64 -0.07 15.62
CA VAL A 132 -10.79 -0.69 14.93
C VAL A 132 -11.76 0.36 14.40
N ASP A 133 -12.10 1.36 15.21
CA ASP A 133 -13.05 2.41 14.79
C ASP A 133 -12.53 3.21 13.59
N PRO A 134 -11.26 3.69 13.55
CA PRO A 134 -10.71 4.34 12.37
C PRO A 134 -10.72 3.46 11.11
N ILE A 135 -10.38 2.17 11.23
CA ILE A 135 -10.43 1.24 10.08
C ILE A 135 -11.85 1.09 9.55
N ASN A 136 -12.85 0.99 10.44
CA ASN A 136 -14.24 0.93 10.03
C ASN A 136 -14.71 2.21 9.34
N GLU A 137 -14.30 3.38 9.83
CA GLU A 137 -14.58 4.69 9.22
C GLU A 137 -13.94 4.79 7.82
N MET A 138 -12.66 4.39 7.70
CA MET A 138 -11.98 4.32 6.41
C MET A 138 -12.73 3.39 5.44
N THR A 139 -13.06 2.19 5.88
CA THR A 139 -13.80 1.21 5.07
C THR A 139 -15.15 1.75 4.61
N TYR A 140 -15.88 2.41 5.50
CA TYR A 140 -17.16 3.04 5.17
C TYR A 140 -16.99 4.16 4.15
N THR A 141 -15.97 5.00 4.33
CA THR A 141 -15.69 6.12 3.41
C THR A 141 -15.28 5.60 2.03
N ILE A 142 -14.37 4.61 1.97
CA ILE A 142 -13.95 3.97 0.71
C ILE A 142 -15.15 3.37 -0.05
N LYS A 143 -16.04 2.67 0.65
CA LYS A 143 -17.26 2.11 0.04
C LYS A 143 -18.22 3.16 -0.55
N LYS A 144 -18.15 4.38 -0.07
CA LYS A 144 -18.98 5.49 -0.56
C LYS A 144 -18.33 6.28 -1.69
N ILE A 145 -17.02 6.16 -1.88
CA ILE A 145 -16.33 6.82 -2.97
C ILE A 145 -16.72 6.11 -4.28
N ASN A 146 -17.19 6.89 -5.21
CA ASN A 146 -17.51 6.48 -6.57
C ASN A 146 -17.02 7.55 -7.54
N VAL A 147 -17.21 7.33 -8.82
CA VAL A 147 -16.78 8.22 -9.90
C VAL A 147 -17.31 9.66 -9.79
N GLN A 148 -18.45 9.85 -9.11
CA GLN A 148 -19.09 11.16 -8.97
C GLN A 148 -18.54 11.98 -7.78
N ASN A 149 -17.79 11.36 -6.88
CA ASN A 149 -17.28 11.99 -5.67
C ASN A 149 -15.84 11.55 -5.34
N LEU A 150 -15.00 11.44 -6.37
CA LEU A 150 -13.58 11.09 -6.24
C LEU A 150 -12.74 12.13 -5.47
N ASP A 151 -13.29 13.35 -5.32
CA ASP A 151 -12.71 14.46 -4.55
C ASP A 151 -12.62 14.19 -3.04
N LYS A 152 -13.39 13.22 -2.54
CA LYS A 152 -13.36 12.86 -1.12
C LYS A 152 -12.06 12.18 -0.75
N ARG A 153 -11.54 12.57 0.43
CA ARG A 153 -10.32 12.00 1.00
C ARG A 153 -10.61 11.41 2.36
N LEU A 154 -9.83 10.39 2.70
CA LEU A 154 -9.83 9.81 4.03
C LEU A 154 -9.17 10.79 5.00
N ASN A 155 -9.81 11.00 6.14
CA ASN A 155 -9.26 11.82 7.21
C ASN A 155 -9.30 11.03 8.53
N VAL A 156 -8.14 10.55 8.97
CA VAL A 156 -8.01 9.80 10.23
C VAL A 156 -7.32 10.69 11.25
N LYS A 157 -8.11 11.34 12.10
CA LYS A 157 -7.60 12.17 13.21
C LYS A 157 -7.13 11.28 14.36
N GLY A 158 -5.89 11.46 14.81
CA GLY A 158 -5.37 10.84 16.04
C GLY A 158 -5.01 9.35 15.94
N SER A 159 -4.79 8.84 14.74
CA SER A 159 -4.33 7.47 14.52
C SER A 159 -2.83 7.30 14.77
N HIS A 160 -2.41 6.04 15.01
CA HIS A 160 -1.01 5.63 15.03
C HIS A 160 -0.36 5.92 13.66
N ASP A 161 0.97 6.02 13.65
CA ASP A 161 1.72 6.40 12.45
C ASP A 161 1.45 5.45 11.27
N GLU A 162 1.25 4.15 11.51
CA GLU A 162 0.93 3.15 10.48
C GLU A 162 -0.43 3.39 9.80
N LEU A 163 -1.44 3.80 10.58
CA LEU A 163 -2.76 4.13 10.01
C LEU A 163 -2.73 5.45 9.24
N ARG A 164 -1.85 6.37 9.63
CA ARG A 164 -1.64 7.61 8.88
C ARG A 164 -0.97 7.34 7.54
N GLU A 165 0.06 6.50 7.52
CA GLU A 165 0.74 6.08 6.29
C GLU A 165 -0.21 5.35 5.34
N LEU A 166 -1.04 4.44 5.88
CA LEU A 166 -2.08 3.78 5.10
C LEU A 166 -3.08 4.79 4.51
N THR A 167 -3.53 5.75 5.31
CA THR A 167 -4.45 6.80 4.88
C THR A 167 -3.85 7.61 3.74
N GLN A 168 -2.59 8.02 3.87
CA GLN A 168 -1.87 8.77 2.84
C GLN A 168 -1.74 7.94 1.56
N THR A 169 -1.34 6.68 1.65
CA THR A 169 -1.21 5.78 0.50
C THR A 169 -2.53 5.62 -0.26
N VAL A 170 -3.65 5.49 0.47
CA VAL A 170 -4.98 5.40 -0.14
C VAL A 170 -5.40 6.73 -0.77
N ASN A 171 -5.11 7.86 -0.13
CA ASN A 171 -5.39 9.18 -0.71
C ASN A 171 -4.58 9.42 -1.98
N ASP A 172 -3.28 9.09 -1.99
CA ASP A 172 -2.43 9.17 -3.18
C ASP A 172 -2.94 8.28 -4.32
N MET A 173 -3.53 7.13 -3.99
CA MET A 173 -4.20 6.28 -4.98
C MET A 173 -5.45 6.97 -5.54
N PHE A 174 -6.27 7.61 -4.70
CA PHE A 174 -7.44 8.36 -5.17
C PHE A 174 -7.05 9.55 -6.05
N ASP A 175 -5.99 10.29 -5.69
CA ASP A 175 -5.47 11.38 -6.53
C ASP A 175 -5.13 10.89 -7.95
N ARG A 176 -4.45 9.75 -8.05
CA ARG A 176 -4.11 9.14 -9.37
C ARG A 176 -5.35 8.67 -10.13
N ILE A 177 -6.35 8.14 -9.44
CA ILE A 177 -7.61 7.70 -10.08
C ILE A 177 -8.38 8.91 -10.57
N GLU A 178 -8.50 9.96 -9.77
CA GLU A 178 -9.17 11.21 -10.12
C GLU A 178 -8.51 11.86 -11.34
N GLU A 179 -7.19 12.04 -11.31
CA GLU A 179 -6.43 12.57 -12.44
C GLU A 179 -6.62 11.73 -13.72
N SER A 180 -6.55 10.41 -13.58
CA SER A 180 -6.77 9.50 -14.72
C SER A 180 -8.18 9.62 -15.30
N TYR A 181 -9.18 9.72 -14.43
CA TYR A 181 -10.58 9.87 -14.83
C TYR A 181 -10.87 11.22 -15.48
N GLU A 182 -10.34 12.30 -14.93
CA GLU A 182 -10.45 13.63 -15.53
C GLU A 182 -9.79 13.69 -16.91
N ASN A 183 -8.60 13.12 -17.04
CA ASN A 183 -7.90 13.04 -18.32
C ASN A 183 -8.69 12.21 -19.33
N GLN A 184 -9.32 11.12 -18.92
CA GLN A 184 -10.18 10.32 -19.79
C GLN A 184 -11.44 11.08 -20.22
N ASN A 185 -12.10 11.79 -19.31
CA ASN A 185 -13.28 12.59 -19.63
C ASN A 185 -12.94 13.74 -20.57
N ARG A 186 -11.80 14.43 -20.33
CA ARG A 186 -11.31 15.48 -21.23
C ARG A 186 -11.03 14.92 -22.62
N PHE A 187 -10.36 13.77 -22.71
CA PHE A 187 -10.09 13.11 -23.99
C PHE A 187 -11.38 12.80 -24.77
N VAL A 188 -12.41 12.25 -24.13
CA VAL A 188 -13.71 11.95 -24.77
C VAL A 188 -14.42 13.23 -25.22
N SER A 189 -14.41 14.25 -24.38
CA SER A 189 -14.99 15.55 -24.70
C SER A 189 -14.32 16.20 -25.90
N ASP A 190 -12.99 16.29 -25.88
CA ASP A 190 -12.20 16.91 -26.93
C ASP A 190 -12.31 16.13 -28.24
N ALA A 191 -12.24 14.80 -28.19
CA ALA A 191 -12.45 13.96 -29.37
C ALA A 191 -13.85 14.18 -29.99
N SER A 192 -14.88 14.33 -29.14
CA SER A 192 -16.25 14.61 -29.61
C SER A 192 -16.36 15.99 -30.28
N HIS A 193 -15.66 16.99 -29.73
CA HIS A 193 -15.61 18.32 -30.33
C HIS A 193 -14.85 18.32 -31.69
N GLU A 194 -13.69 17.67 -31.75
CA GLU A 194 -12.88 17.59 -32.97
C GLU A 194 -13.55 16.74 -34.06
N LEU A 195 -14.43 15.79 -33.73
CA LEU A 195 -15.22 15.04 -34.71
C LEU A 195 -16.47 15.79 -35.17
N ARG A 196 -17.07 16.64 -34.32
CA ARG A 196 -18.29 17.36 -34.70
C ARG A 196 -18.06 18.38 -35.81
N THR A 197 -16.92 19.06 -35.79
CA THR A 197 -16.58 20.10 -36.75
C THR A 197 -16.52 19.56 -38.18
N PRO A 198 -15.72 18.53 -38.51
CA PRO A 198 -15.68 17.95 -39.87
C PRO A 198 -17.02 17.38 -40.31
N ILE A 199 -17.80 16.76 -39.41
CA ILE A 199 -19.14 16.29 -39.73
C ILE A 199 -20.03 17.44 -40.17
N ALA A 200 -20.01 18.59 -39.49
CA ALA A 200 -20.80 19.75 -39.83
C ALA A 200 -20.38 20.34 -41.18
N VAL A 201 -19.07 20.34 -41.50
CA VAL A 201 -18.53 20.78 -42.81
C VAL A 201 -19.03 19.86 -43.91
N ILE A 202 -18.89 18.54 -43.75
CA ILE A 202 -19.40 17.56 -44.74
C ILE A 202 -20.90 17.70 -44.93
N GLN A 203 -21.70 17.86 -43.86
CA GLN A 203 -23.14 18.11 -43.96
C GLN A 203 -23.45 19.41 -44.70
N GLY A 204 -22.69 20.47 -44.46
CA GLY A 204 -22.85 21.74 -45.14
C GLY A 204 -22.65 21.62 -46.65
N TYR A 205 -21.56 21.02 -47.09
CA TYR A 205 -21.27 20.80 -48.50
C TYR A 205 -22.21 19.78 -49.15
N ALA A 206 -22.63 18.75 -48.45
CA ALA A 206 -23.64 17.83 -48.93
C ALA A 206 -24.99 18.52 -49.15
N ASN A 207 -25.41 19.43 -48.24
CA ASN A 207 -26.60 20.27 -48.44
C ASN A 207 -26.45 21.24 -49.58
N MET A 208 -25.27 21.81 -49.80
CA MET A 208 -24.99 22.70 -50.94
C MET A 208 -25.09 21.93 -52.25
N LEU A 209 -24.56 20.73 -52.35
CA LEU A 209 -24.71 19.82 -53.49
C LEU A 209 -26.16 19.47 -53.75
N TYR A 210 -26.92 19.17 -52.70
CA TYR A 210 -28.35 18.84 -52.84
C TYR A 210 -29.18 19.99 -53.44
N ARG A 211 -28.83 21.24 -53.12
CA ARG A 211 -29.57 22.42 -53.53
C ARG A 211 -29.15 22.94 -54.91
N TRP A 212 -27.83 22.98 -55.19
CA TRP A 212 -27.29 23.69 -56.38
C TRP A 212 -26.36 22.84 -57.24
N GLY A 213 -25.84 21.72 -56.71
CA GLY A 213 -24.81 20.94 -57.41
C GLY A 213 -25.24 20.29 -58.74
N LYS A 214 -26.54 20.28 -59.07
CA LYS A 214 -27.04 19.78 -60.37
C LYS A 214 -26.88 20.79 -61.49
N ASP A 215 -26.92 22.07 -61.17
CA ASP A 215 -27.03 23.17 -62.13
C ASP A 215 -25.71 23.97 -62.22
N ASP A 216 -24.80 23.81 -61.27
CA ASP A 216 -23.56 24.53 -61.17
C ASP A 216 -22.35 23.56 -60.99
N LYS A 217 -21.51 23.47 -62.02
CA LYS A 217 -20.36 22.56 -62.04
C LYS A 217 -19.23 22.99 -61.09
N GLU A 218 -19.05 24.30 -60.86
CA GLU A 218 -18.05 24.82 -59.93
C GLU A 218 -18.42 24.44 -58.48
N VAL A 219 -19.67 24.63 -58.11
CA VAL A 219 -20.24 24.23 -56.83
C VAL A 219 -20.10 22.69 -56.61
N LEU A 220 -20.33 21.91 -57.69
CA LEU A 220 -20.18 20.47 -57.64
C LEU A 220 -18.72 20.08 -57.34
N GLU A 221 -17.77 20.61 -58.08
CA GLU A 221 -16.34 20.29 -57.95
C GLU A 221 -15.81 20.75 -56.59
N GLU A 222 -16.14 21.97 -56.15
CA GLU A 222 -15.77 22.51 -54.84
C GLU A 222 -16.29 21.60 -53.71
N ALA A 223 -17.57 21.30 -53.69
CA ALA A 223 -18.18 20.55 -52.63
C ALA A 223 -17.70 19.09 -52.56
N VAL A 224 -17.52 18.43 -53.72
CA VAL A 224 -16.97 17.06 -53.77
C VAL A 224 -15.53 17.03 -53.24
N THR A 225 -14.72 18.01 -53.61
CA THR A 225 -13.34 18.14 -53.14
C THR A 225 -13.32 18.37 -51.64
N ALA A 226 -14.09 19.31 -51.12
CA ALA A 226 -14.16 19.61 -49.68
C ALA A 226 -14.65 18.42 -48.86
N ILE A 227 -15.66 17.68 -49.35
CA ILE A 227 -16.14 16.45 -48.66
C ILE A 227 -15.05 15.38 -48.65
N LYS A 228 -14.33 15.20 -49.73
CA LYS A 228 -13.24 14.22 -49.82
C LYS A 228 -12.11 14.58 -48.86
N ASP A 229 -11.66 15.82 -48.85
CA ASP A 229 -10.55 16.27 -47.99
C ASP A 229 -10.93 16.17 -46.51
N GLU A 230 -12.14 16.55 -46.16
CA GLU A 230 -12.62 16.46 -44.77
C GLU A 230 -12.82 15.02 -44.30
N SER A 231 -13.22 14.11 -45.23
CA SER A 231 -13.31 12.67 -44.94
C SER A 231 -11.92 12.07 -44.67
N GLU A 232 -10.88 12.49 -45.39
CA GLU A 232 -9.49 12.05 -45.17
C GLU A 232 -8.98 12.60 -43.82
N ASN A 233 -9.25 13.90 -43.51
CA ASN A 233 -8.92 14.51 -42.22
C ASN A 233 -9.59 13.73 -41.04
N MET A 234 -10.84 13.34 -41.20
CA MET A 234 -11.54 12.53 -40.22
C MET A 234 -10.90 11.15 -40.04
N LYS A 235 -10.54 10.49 -41.12
CA LYS A 235 -9.85 9.18 -41.07
C LYS A 235 -8.56 9.29 -40.28
N GLU A 236 -7.71 10.30 -40.57
CA GLU A 236 -6.48 10.53 -39.83
C GLU A 236 -6.74 10.80 -38.34
N LEU A 237 -7.76 11.58 -38.03
CA LEU A 237 -8.13 11.84 -36.65
C LEU A 237 -8.52 10.55 -35.90
N VAL A 238 -9.37 9.73 -36.52
CA VAL A 238 -9.79 8.42 -35.95
C VAL A 238 -8.58 7.50 -35.75
N GLU A 239 -7.65 7.41 -36.70
CA GLU A 239 -6.43 6.61 -36.56
C GLU A 239 -5.56 7.08 -35.38
N LYS A 240 -5.39 8.41 -35.21
CA LYS A 240 -4.67 9.01 -34.06
C LYS A 240 -5.36 8.68 -32.72
N LEU A 241 -6.69 8.77 -32.68
CA LEU A 241 -7.48 8.41 -31.50
C LEU A 241 -7.36 6.92 -31.16
N LEU A 242 -7.45 6.04 -32.16
CA LEU A 242 -7.28 4.59 -31.98
C LEU A 242 -5.86 4.23 -31.53
N PHE A 243 -4.85 4.94 -32.03
CA PHE A 243 -3.48 4.77 -31.56
C PHE A 243 -3.37 5.10 -30.08
N LEU A 244 -3.86 6.26 -29.64
CA LEU A 244 -3.83 6.67 -28.23
C LEU A 244 -4.66 5.74 -27.33
N ALA A 245 -5.80 5.26 -27.81
CA ALA A 245 -6.58 4.27 -27.07
C ALA A 245 -5.83 2.94 -26.86
N ARG A 246 -5.02 2.49 -27.85
CA ARG A 246 -4.14 1.31 -27.70
C ARG A 246 -3.00 1.58 -26.75
N VAL A 247 -2.47 2.78 -26.74
CA VAL A 247 -1.43 3.26 -25.80
C VAL A 247 -1.95 3.19 -24.35
N ASP A 248 -3.11 3.76 -24.10
CA ASP A 248 -3.69 3.81 -22.74
C ASP A 248 -4.01 2.41 -22.22
N LYS A 249 -4.45 1.51 -23.09
CA LYS A 249 -4.67 0.09 -22.77
C LYS A 249 -3.39 -0.73 -22.71
N LYS A 250 -2.20 -0.15 -22.96
CA LYS A 250 -0.90 -0.85 -23.06
C LYS A 250 -0.90 -2.01 -24.08
N THR A 251 -1.72 -1.90 -25.13
CA THR A 251 -1.83 -2.92 -26.18
C THR A 251 -1.08 -2.55 -27.47
N GLN A 252 -0.53 -1.33 -27.53
CA GLN A 252 0.27 -0.90 -28.68
C GLN A 252 1.57 -1.72 -28.72
N LYS A 253 1.76 -2.47 -29.80
CA LYS A 253 2.96 -3.28 -30.02
C LYS A 253 4.07 -2.44 -30.62
N ILE A 254 5.32 -2.73 -30.25
CA ILE A 254 6.53 -2.11 -30.75
C ILE A 254 7.39 -3.20 -31.35
N HIS A 255 7.79 -3.01 -32.63
CA HIS A 255 8.61 -3.96 -33.37
C HIS A 255 9.96 -3.34 -33.66
N LYS A 256 10.91 -3.49 -32.73
CA LYS A 256 12.27 -2.94 -32.89
C LYS A 256 13.10 -3.80 -33.81
N GLU A 257 13.79 -3.15 -34.75
CA GLU A 257 14.71 -3.75 -35.70
C GLU A 257 15.98 -2.89 -35.87
N GLU A 258 17.01 -3.46 -36.45
CA GLU A 258 18.24 -2.73 -36.73
C GLU A 258 18.16 -2.08 -38.10
N PHE A 259 18.40 -0.77 -38.16
CA PHE A 259 18.50 -0.03 -39.41
C PHE A 259 19.41 1.19 -39.28
N TYR A 260 19.81 1.72 -40.43
CA TYR A 260 20.59 2.95 -40.46
C TYR A 260 19.67 4.16 -40.44
N ILE A 261 19.91 5.10 -39.51
CA ILE A 261 19.04 6.27 -39.31
C ILE A 261 19.05 7.20 -40.55
N ASN A 262 20.20 7.32 -41.24
CA ASN A 262 20.29 8.11 -42.48
C ASN A 262 19.31 7.62 -43.52
N LYS A 263 19.09 6.30 -43.70
CA LYS A 263 18.12 5.76 -44.66
C LYS A 263 16.68 6.24 -44.34
N LEU A 264 16.32 6.24 -43.06
CA LEU A 264 15.03 6.74 -42.64
C LEU A 264 14.89 8.25 -42.90
N LEU A 265 15.91 9.04 -42.56
CA LEU A 265 15.90 10.49 -42.78
C LEU A 265 15.85 10.82 -44.30
N ASP A 266 16.66 10.14 -45.12
CA ASP A 266 16.64 10.31 -46.57
C ASP A 266 15.27 9.98 -47.19
N GLU A 267 14.62 8.91 -46.70
CA GLU A 267 13.27 8.53 -47.12
C GLU A 267 12.26 9.62 -46.79
N VAL A 268 12.24 10.07 -45.55
CA VAL A 268 11.29 11.10 -45.08
C VAL A 268 11.51 12.43 -45.80
N VAL A 269 12.77 12.86 -45.95
CA VAL A 269 13.10 14.11 -46.69
C VAL A 269 12.67 14.02 -48.16
N ARG A 270 12.95 12.89 -48.81
CA ARG A 270 12.53 12.67 -50.22
C ARG A 270 11.02 12.73 -50.39
N GLU A 271 10.29 12.04 -49.51
CA GLU A 271 8.82 12.04 -49.50
C GLU A 271 8.28 13.45 -49.26
N THR A 272 8.88 14.20 -48.33
CA THR A 272 8.45 15.58 -48.03
C THR A 272 8.67 16.50 -49.21
N LYS A 273 9.83 16.42 -49.92
CA LYS A 273 10.10 17.20 -51.10
C LYS A 273 9.18 16.92 -52.29
N LEU A 274 8.58 15.72 -52.36
CA LEU A 274 7.59 15.39 -53.39
C LEU A 274 6.21 16.02 -53.08
N ILE A 275 5.90 16.24 -51.81
CA ILE A 275 4.60 16.79 -51.38
C ILE A 275 4.66 18.32 -51.31
N ASP A 276 5.77 18.86 -50.86
CA ASP A 276 5.97 20.30 -50.66
C ASP A 276 7.16 20.82 -51.43
N SER A 277 6.89 21.80 -52.28
CA SER A 277 7.88 22.52 -53.08
C SER A 277 8.07 23.97 -52.62
N SER A 278 7.29 24.42 -51.63
CA SER A 278 7.28 25.82 -51.17
C SER A 278 8.33 26.12 -50.12
N HIS A 279 8.88 25.07 -49.46
CA HIS A 279 9.88 25.21 -48.40
C HIS A 279 11.24 24.67 -48.81
N ASN A 280 12.31 25.26 -48.22
CA ASN A 280 13.67 24.78 -48.44
C ASN A 280 14.01 23.67 -47.44
N ILE A 281 13.90 22.40 -47.84
CA ILE A 281 14.13 21.24 -47.01
C ILE A 281 15.58 20.77 -47.17
N ILE A 282 16.35 20.84 -46.05
CA ILE A 282 17.76 20.51 -45.99
C ILE A 282 17.96 19.24 -45.17
N ASN A 283 18.71 18.28 -45.73
CA ASN A 283 19.14 17.09 -45.02
C ASN A 283 20.63 17.25 -44.65
N GLU A 284 20.91 17.39 -43.34
CA GLU A 284 22.29 17.49 -42.81
C GLU A 284 22.81 16.15 -42.28
N CYS A 285 22.17 15.05 -42.63
CA CYS A 285 22.54 13.73 -42.16
C CYS A 285 23.64 13.10 -43.01
N ASN A 286 24.86 13.14 -42.55
CA ASN A 286 26.02 12.60 -43.29
C ASN A 286 26.61 11.31 -42.72
N ASN A 287 26.08 10.78 -41.61
CA ASN A 287 26.66 9.64 -40.88
C ASN A 287 25.78 8.40 -40.93
N ASN A 288 26.39 7.27 -41.30
CA ASN A 288 25.74 5.95 -41.21
C ASN A 288 25.68 5.49 -39.74
N ILE A 289 24.62 5.86 -39.04
CA ILE A 289 24.43 5.51 -37.60
C ILE A 289 23.43 4.36 -37.52
N LEU A 290 23.87 3.24 -36.99
CA LEU A 290 23.01 2.06 -36.71
C LEU A 290 22.20 2.28 -35.47
N ILE A 291 20.88 2.04 -35.51
CA ILE A 291 19.95 2.17 -34.41
C ILE A 291 19.11 0.90 -34.26
N PHE A 292 18.70 0.59 -33.02
CA PHE A 292 17.74 -0.49 -32.72
C PHE A 292 16.43 0.13 -32.23
N ALA A 293 15.45 0.25 -33.12
CA ALA A 293 14.21 0.96 -32.89
C ALA A 293 13.09 0.43 -33.78
N ASP A 294 11.86 0.86 -33.55
CA ASP A 294 10.75 0.61 -34.47
C ASP A 294 10.79 1.64 -35.63
N TYR A 295 11.10 1.14 -36.80
CA TYR A 295 11.24 1.95 -38.00
C TYR A 295 9.97 2.74 -38.31
N LYS A 296 8.81 2.08 -38.29
CA LYS A 296 7.53 2.70 -38.63
C LYS A 296 7.12 3.78 -37.61
N LEU A 297 7.29 3.50 -36.32
CA LEU A 297 6.98 4.47 -35.29
C LEU A 297 7.95 5.68 -35.32
N LEU A 298 9.24 5.45 -35.53
CA LEU A 298 10.18 6.58 -35.67
C LEU A 298 9.90 7.41 -36.96
N LYS A 299 9.54 6.76 -38.06
CA LYS A 299 9.08 7.47 -39.27
C LYS A 299 7.86 8.35 -38.97
N GLN A 300 6.90 7.83 -38.20
CA GLN A 300 5.72 8.58 -37.76
C GLN A 300 6.10 9.80 -36.92
N VAL A 301 7.05 9.67 -35.97
CA VAL A 301 7.55 10.80 -35.17
C VAL A 301 8.14 11.90 -36.08
N LEU A 302 8.99 11.51 -36.98
CA LEU A 302 9.61 12.47 -37.94
C LEU A 302 8.56 13.17 -38.80
N ARG A 303 7.57 12.42 -39.29
CA ARG A 303 6.44 12.99 -40.04
C ARG A 303 5.70 14.03 -39.21
N ILE A 304 5.33 13.70 -37.95
CA ILE A 304 4.64 14.65 -37.07
C ILE A 304 5.42 15.96 -36.91
N PHE A 305 6.75 15.88 -36.73
CA PHE A 305 7.56 17.09 -36.57
C PHE A 305 7.71 17.87 -37.86
N ILE A 306 7.92 17.18 -38.95
CA ILE A 306 8.05 17.83 -40.26
C ILE A 306 6.72 18.47 -40.70
N ASP A 307 5.60 17.78 -40.52
CA ASP A 307 4.27 18.32 -40.83
C ASP A 307 3.97 19.58 -40.02
N ASN A 308 4.38 19.58 -38.74
CA ASN A 308 4.30 20.80 -37.92
C ASN A 308 5.22 21.90 -38.46
N SER A 309 6.46 21.59 -38.81
CA SER A 309 7.38 22.55 -39.36
C SER A 309 6.86 23.16 -40.70
N LEU A 310 6.37 22.34 -41.63
CA LEU A 310 5.77 22.80 -42.90
C LEU A 310 4.58 23.74 -42.64
N LYS A 311 3.75 23.39 -41.66
CA LYS A 311 2.54 24.15 -41.33
C LYS A 311 2.82 25.53 -40.74
N PHE A 312 3.85 25.64 -39.89
CA PHE A 312 4.13 26.86 -39.14
C PHE A 312 5.28 27.69 -39.68
N THR A 313 5.97 27.19 -40.71
CA THR A 313 6.98 27.95 -41.46
C THR A 313 6.34 28.71 -42.59
N PRO A 314 6.68 29.95 -42.86
CA PRO A 314 6.22 30.68 -44.06
C PRO A 314 6.84 30.11 -45.35
N GLU A 315 6.18 30.36 -46.47
CA GLU A 315 6.73 30.01 -47.79
C GLU A 315 8.17 30.52 -47.96
N ASN A 316 9.02 29.75 -48.59
CA ASN A 316 10.46 29.95 -48.73
C ASN A 316 11.28 29.86 -47.43
N GLY A 317 10.64 29.49 -46.30
CA GLY A 317 11.35 29.23 -45.07
C GLY A 317 12.15 27.92 -45.12
N GLN A 318 13.00 27.70 -44.14
CA GLN A 318 13.89 26.54 -44.08
C GLN A 318 13.43 25.49 -43.06
N ILE A 319 13.57 24.23 -43.46
CA ILE A 319 13.37 23.08 -42.53
C ILE A 319 14.62 22.21 -42.64
N ILE A 320 15.36 22.11 -41.55
CA ILE A 320 16.64 21.41 -41.48
C ILE A 320 16.42 20.11 -40.65
N ILE A 321 16.77 18.98 -41.25
CA ILE A 321 16.67 17.67 -40.64
C ILE A 321 18.07 17.11 -40.55
N GLY A 322 18.49 16.67 -39.36
CA GLY A 322 19.84 16.15 -39.18
C GLY A 322 19.92 15.07 -38.11
N SER A 323 21.05 14.39 -38.09
CA SER A 323 21.37 13.48 -36.95
C SER A 323 22.86 13.50 -36.66
N HIS A 324 23.19 13.35 -35.38
CA HIS A 324 24.56 13.25 -34.90
C HIS A 324 24.64 12.35 -33.66
N ILE A 325 25.85 11.87 -33.37
CA ILE A 325 26.13 11.13 -32.16
C ILE A 325 26.61 12.12 -31.10
N ASN A 326 25.98 12.07 -29.95
CA ASN A 326 26.40 12.77 -28.74
C ASN A 326 26.64 11.75 -27.60
N LYS A 327 27.92 11.51 -27.26
CA LYS A 327 28.34 10.47 -26.33
C LYS A 327 27.81 9.09 -26.79
N ASN A 328 26.91 8.48 -26.03
CA ASN A 328 26.30 7.17 -26.34
C ASN A 328 24.84 7.29 -26.81
N LYS A 329 24.43 8.47 -27.28
CA LYS A 329 23.07 8.72 -27.77
C LYS A 329 23.10 9.23 -29.19
N ILE A 330 22.12 8.83 -29.97
CA ILE A 330 21.83 9.36 -31.26
C ILE A 330 20.88 10.53 -31.06
N VAL A 331 21.24 11.68 -31.52
CA VAL A 331 20.39 12.88 -31.52
C VAL A 331 19.91 13.14 -32.94
N ILE A 332 18.58 13.14 -33.10
CA ILE A 332 17.91 13.50 -34.36
C ILE A 332 17.27 14.86 -34.13
N THR A 333 17.47 15.77 -35.08
CA THR A 333 16.96 17.15 -34.99
C THR A 333 16.08 17.48 -36.18
N VAL A 334 14.97 18.18 -35.88
CA VAL A 334 14.15 18.88 -36.88
C VAL A 334 14.09 20.34 -36.46
N GLU A 335 14.57 21.24 -37.33
CA GLU A 335 14.64 22.66 -37.04
C GLU A 335 13.95 23.43 -38.17
N ASP A 336 13.13 24.41 -37.82
CA ASP A 336 12.41 25.25 -38.74
C ASP A 336 12.62 26.73 -38.44
N THR A 337 12.40 27.57 -39.43
CA THR A 337 12.43 29.05 -39.31
C THR A 337 11.01 29.62 -39.25
N GLY A 338 10.12 28.92 -38.59
CA GLY A 338 8.71 29.26 -38.49
C GLY A 338 8.38 30.30 -37.43
N SER A 339 7.10 30.39 -37.10
CA SER A 339 6.57 31.35 -36.12
C SER A 339 7.10 31.17 -34.70
N GLY A 340 7.68 30.00 -34.42
CA GLY A 340 8.13 29.63 -33.05
C GLY A 340 6.99 29.42 -32.07
N ILE A 341 7.35 29.06 -30.83
CA ILE A 341 6.44 28.73 -29.76
C ILE A 341 6.75 29.64 -28.53
N PRO A 342 5.77 30.29 -27.91
CA PRO A 342 5.96 31.05 -26.71
C PRO A 342 6.51 30.16 -25.58
N LYS A 343 7.38 30.70 -24.71
CA LYS A 343 8.01 29.92 -23.63
C LYS A 343 7.00 29.34 -22.65
N GLU A 344 5.91 30.05 -22.45
CA GLU A 344 4.80 29.64 -21.56
C GLU A 344 4.05 28.40 -22.06
N ASP A 345 4.02 28.20 -23.39
CA ASP A 345 3.31 27.08 -24.01
C ASP A 345 4.17 25.81 -24.13
N ILE A 346 5.51 25.94 -24.13
CA ILE A 346 6.44 24.79 -24.30
C ILE A 346 6.15 23.62 -23.34
N PRO A 347 5.82 23.82 -22.08
CA PRO A 347 5.49 22.72 -21.18
C PRO A 347 4.25 21.91 -21.59
N TYR A 348 3.32 22.53 -22.32
CA TYR A 348 1.99 21.97 -22.62
C TYR A 348 1.85 21.43 -24.05
N ILE A 349 2.80 21.71 -24.95
CA ILE A 349 2.68 21.32 -26.38
C ILE A 349 2.57 19.80 -26.59
N PHE A 350 2.95 19.00 -25.62
CA PHE A 350 2.84 17.53 -25.65
C PHE A 350 1.53 17.02 -25.06
N ASP A 351 0.70 17.90 -24.47
CA ASP A 351 -0.60 17.52 -23.97
C ASP A 351 -1.55 17.23 -25.13
N ARG A 352 -2.47 16.28 -24.93
CA ARG A 352 -3.45 15.91 -25.96
C ARG A 352 -4.37 17.08 -26.24
N PHE A 353 -4.64 17.34 -27.51
CA PHE A 353 -5.49 18.43 -28.01
C PHE A 353 -5.00 19.85 -27.67
N TYR A 354 -3.79 19.99 -27.10
CA TYR A 354 -3.23 21.30 -26.84
C TYR A 354 -2.85 22.03 -28.12
N ARG A 355 -3.15 23.33 -28.19
CA ARG A 355 -2.85 24.23 -29.32
C ARG A 355 -2.52 25.61 -28.78
N VAL A 356 -1.38 26.18 -29.22
CA VAL A 356 -0.84 27.47 -28.75
C VAL A 356 -1.80 28.63 -28.97
N ASP A 357 -2.59 28.64 -30.05
CA ASP A 357 -3.58 29.70 -30.33
C ASP A 357 -4.83 29.10 -30.94
N LYS A 358 -5.93 29.02 -30.18
CA LYS A 358 -7.23 28.52 -30.67
C LYS A 358 -7.86 29.43 -31.75
N ALA A 359 -7.47 30.71 -31.81
CA ALA A 359 -8.08 31.69 -32.68
C ALA A 359 -7.33 31.86 -34.03
N ARG A 360 -5.98 31.82 -34.01
CA ARG A 360 -5.16 32.02 -35.22
C ARG A 360 -4.95 30.78 -36.08
N THR A 361 -5.24 29.60 -35.53
CA THR A 361 -4.96 28.29 -36.15
C THR A 361 -6.18 27.62 -36.78
N LYS A 362 -7.36 28.27 -36.80
CA LYS A 362 -8.54 27.68 -37.45
C LYS A 362 -8.30 27.43 -38.97
N ASP A 363 -7.54 28.30 -39.63
CA ASP A 363 -7.24 28.16 -41.05
C ASP A 363 -6.09 27.18 -41.37
N LYS A 364 -5.23 26.88 -40.38
CA LYS A 364 -4.08 25.97 -40.57
C LYS A 364 -4.28 24.56 -40.09
N GLY A 365 -5.46 24.17 -39.59
CA GLY A 365 -5.85 22.80 -39.19
C GLY A 365 -4.88 22.11 -38.21
N GLY A 366 -5.30 21.05 -37.55
CA GLY A 366 -4.45 20.22 -36.69
C GLY A 366 -5.14 19.87 -35.40
N THR A 367 -5.11 18.60 -35.07
CA THR A 367 -5.89 18.01 -33.95
C THR A 367 -5.23 18.15 -32.58
N GLY A 368 -3.98 18.64 -32.50
CA GLY A 368 -3.23 18.69 -31.23
C GLY A 368 -2.84 17.30 -30.67
N LEU A 369 -2.99 16.23 -31.47
CA LEU A 369 -2.64 14.87 -31.05
C LEU A 369 -1.25 14.41 -31.49
N GLY A 370 -0.66 15.05 -32.49
CA GLY A 370 0.59 14.61 -33.07
C GLY A 370 1.75 14.59 -32.09
N LEU A 371 1.99 15.69 -31.38
CA LEU A 371 3.11 15.80 -30.44
C LEU A 371 2.97 14.84 -29.25
N SER A 372 1.77 14.59 -28.74
CA SER A 372 1.54 13.61 -27.69
C SER A 372 1.84 12.16 -28.15
N ILE A 373 1.52 11.83 -29.41
CA ILE A 373 1.89 10.54 -30.03
C ILE A 373 3.41 10.44 -30.16
N ALA A 374 4.08 11.48 -30.64
CA ALA A 374 5.53 11.51 -30.77
C ALA A 374 6.23 11.34 -29.41
N GLN A 375 5.75 12.03 -28.39
CA GLN A 375 6.29 11.90 -27.02
C GLN A 375 6.18 10.47 -26.50
N TRP A 376 5.02 9.82 -26.67
CA TRP A 376 4.84 8.44 -26.26
C TRP A 376 5.80 7.49 -26.99
N ILE A 377 5.91 7.62 -28.32
CA ILE A 377 6.81 6.78 -29.12
C ILE A 377 8.27 6.91 -28.63
N ILE A 378 8.74 8.12 -28.39
CA ILE A 378 10.11 8.36 -27.95
C ILE A 378 10.33 7.82 -26.52
N LYS A 379 9.36 7.97 -25.63
CA LYS A 379 9.42 7.41 -24.28
C LYS A 379 9.52 5.88 -24.28
N GLU A 380 8.79 5.20 -25.17
CA GLU A 380 8.86 3.74 -25.33
C GLU A 380 10.19 3.27 -25.93
N HIS A 381 10.88 4.14 -26.66
CA HIS A 381 12.26 3.92 -27.10
C HIS A 381 13.32 4.33 -26.06
N LYS A 382 12.89 4.61 -24.80
CA LYS A 382 13.75 5.09 -23.70
C LYS A 382 14.54 6.34 -24.10
N GLY A 383 13.96 7.15 -24.98
CA GLY A 383 14.50 8.42 -25.46
C GLY A 383 13.97 9.62 -24.69
N SER A 384 14.45 10.78 -25.04
CA SER A 384 13.99 12.09 -24.56
C SER A 384 13.80 13.06 -25.71
N ILE A 385 12.88 14.01 -25.53
CA ILE A 385 12.63 15.11 -26.48
C ILE A 385 13.02 16.41 -25.78
N GLU A 386 13.76 17.25 -26.49
CA GLU A 386 14.09 18.62 -26.09
C GLU A 386 13.56 19.58 -27.15
N VAL A 387 12.89 20.66 -26.74
CA VAL A 387 12.35 21.70 -27.60
C VAL A 387 13.01 23.02 -27.26
N LYS A 388 13.60 23.66 -28.27
CA LYS A 388 14.13 25.03 -28.23
C LYS A 388 13.36 25.83 -29.21
N SER A 389 12.63 26.84 -28.76
CA SER A 389 11.83 27.70 -29.64
C SER A 389 11.85 29.13 -29.16
N SER A 390 11.75 30.03 -30.12
CA SER A 390 11.59 31.46 -29.87
C SER A 390 10.63 32.06 -30.92
N VAL A 391 9.70 32.86 -30.43
CA VAL A 391 8.68 33.49 -31.27
C VAL A 391 9.32 34.28 -32.43
N ASN A 392 8.84 34.09 -33.67
CA ASN A 392 9.31 34.67 -34.91
C ASN A 392 10.77 34.34 -35.31
N ILE A 393 11.37 33.34 -34.65
CA ILE A 393 12.71 32.85 -35.05
C ILE A 393 12.60 31.41 -35.58
N GLY A 394 11.83 30.55 -34.92
CA GLY A 394 11.63 29.16 -35.29
C GLY A 394 11.65 28.19 -34.12
N THR A 395 11.58 26.92 -34.48
CA THR A 395 11.55 25.83 -33.52
C THR A 395 12.58 24.77 -33.88
N LYS A 396 13.32 24.29 -32.87
CA LYS A 396 14.21 23.13 -32.96
C LYS A 396 13.76 22.06 -32.00
N ILE A 397 13.37 20.92 -32.54
CA ILE A 397 13.02 19.71 -31.75
C ILE A 397 14.19 18.73 -31.89
N SER A 398 14.68 18.24 -30.73
CA SER A 398 15.78 17.28 -30.67
C SER A 398 15.31 16.01 -29.97
N ILE A 399 15.45 14.87 -30.64
CA ILE A 399 15.15 13.55 -30.07
C ILE A 399 16.48 12.89 -29.71
N SER A 400 16.62 12.42 -28.51
CA SER A 400 17.77 11.64 -28.06
C SER A 400 17.37 10.20 -27.78
N ILE A 401 17.92 9.24 -28.51
CA ILE A 401 17.68 7.79 -28.29
C ILE A 401 19.03 7.13 -28.02
N SER A 402 19.05 6.11 -27.16
CA SER A 402 20.29 5.36 -26.88
C SER A 402 20.83 4.73 -28.17
N ALA A 403 22.08 4.99 -28.48
CA ALA A 403 22.78 4.20 -29.48
C ALA A 403 22.88 2.76 -29.00
N LYS A 404 22.79 1.77 -29.87
CA LYS A 404 22.92 0.35 -29.50
C LYS A 404 24.24 0.16 -28.76
N ASN A 405 24.17 -0.19 -27.46
CA ASN A 405 25.27 -0.92 -26.84
C ASN A 405 25.29 -2.30 -27.49
N LYS A 406 26.38 -2.66 -28.15
CA LYS A 406 26.70 -4.05 -28.37
C LYS A 406 26.92 -4.66 -26.97
N ASP A 407 25.87 -5.24 -26.35
CA ASP A 407 26.03 -6.25 -25.34
C ASP A 407 26.32 -7.58 -26.04
#